data_25fb54bfcb2a277297bb27d1c8bce0e4
#
_entry.id   25fb54bfcb2a277297bb27d1c8bce0e4
#
_cell.length_a   1.000
_cell.length_b   1.000
_cell.length_c   1.000
_cell.angle_alpha   90.00
_cell.angle_beta   90.00
_cell.angle_gamma   90.00
#
_symmetry.space_group_name_H-M   'P 1'
#
loop_
_entity.id
_entity.type
_entity.pdbx_description
1 polymer ?
#
loop_
_entity_poly.entity_id
_entity_poly.type
_entity_poly.pdbx_seq_one_letter_code
_entity_poly.pdbx_strand_id
1 'polypeptide(L)'
;FLPIKLLHLLLENSIKSANLVFITQGASTASGANQRVSVEQAPLIGTMRVVAEEHPEYTFRLVDADPNIPLEDQNNALAAHVLLKATDPEVAFRGQDYLIPRLQPMVQIDKPHQGVQIKRDSAYMITGGLSALGLRAATVLAKAGARHIILVSRRPLAPRAQWRHLVKGSEDADRIAGVLALEAAGVAVETLALDVTDEDSVHSYLAERATELRPPI
;
A
#
# COMPACT_ATOMS: atom_id res chain seq x y z
N PHE A 1 0.09 7.05 -16.89
CA PHE A 1 -0.07 8.14 -15.92
C PHE A 1 0.90 9.26 -16.24
N LEU A 2 0.39 10.45 -16.58
CA LEU A 2 1.19 11.55 -17.15
C LEU A 2 2.36 12.04 -16.28
N PRO A 3 2.21 12.22 -14.94
CA PRO A 3 3.30 12.68 -14.08
C PRO A 3 4.52 11.77 -14.06
N ILE A 4 4.32 10.45 -14.02
CA ILE A 4 5.41 9.49 -14.08
C ILE A 4 6.13 9.55 -15.44
N LYS A 5 5.37 9.69 -16.53
CA LYS A 5 5.95 9.85 -17.86
C LYS A 5 6.78 11.13 -17.99
N LEU A 6 6.30 12.26 -17.40
CA LEU A 6 7.06 13.49 -17.35
C LEU A 6 8.37 13.30 -16.58
N LEU A 7 8.34 12.63 -15.43
CA LEU A 7 9.54 12.34 -14.65
C LEU A 7 10.55 11.52 -15.46
N HIS A 8 10.11 10.45 -16.13
CA HIS A 8 10.99 9.66 -17.00
C HIS A 8 11.63 10.53 -18.10
N LEU A 9 10.86 11.40 -18.73
CA LEU A 9 11.40 12.30 -19.75
C LEU A 9 12.46 13.29 -19.19
N LEU A 10 12.27 13.79 -17.97
CA LEU A 10 13.27 14.64 -17.32
C LEU A 10 14.57 13.86 -17.05
N LEU A 11 14.46 12.65 -16.56
CA LEU A 11 15.61 11.79 -16.27
C LEU A 11 16.35 11.36 -17.56
N GLU A 12 15.62 10.91 -18.57
CA GLU A 12 16.17 10.51 -19.87
C GLU A 12 16.91 11.65 -20.56
N ASN A 13 16.45 12.89 -20.41
CA ASN A 13 17.09 14.07 -20.97
C ASN A 13 18.13 14.71 -20.04
N SER A 14 18.49 14.04 -18.94
CA SER A 14 19.52 14.48 -18.00
C SER A 14 19.26 15.91 -17.45
N ILE A 15 18.01 16.27 -17.27
CA ILE A 15 17.62 17.53 -16.62
C ILE A 15 17.99 17.44 -15.14
N LYS A 16 18.94 18.28 -14.69
CA LYS A 16 19.52 18.18 -13.34
C LYS A 16 18.67 18.85 -12.26
N SER A 17 17.76 19.74 -12.61
CA SER A 17 16.85 20.39 -11.68
C SER A 17 15.63 20.93 -12.41
N ALA A 18 14.47 20.85 -11.77
CA ALA A 18 13.23 21.42 -12.26
C ALA A 18 12.30 21.77 -11.09
N ASN A 19 11.48 22.81 -11.27
CA ASN A 19 10.37 23.11 -10.38
C ASN A 19 9.08 22.63 -11.04
N LEU A 20 8.47 21.63 -10.46
CA LEU A 20 7.26 21.00 -10.99
C LEU A 20 6.08 21.33 -10.06
N VAL A 21 5.07 21.98 -10.61
CA VAL A 21 3.85 22.30 -9.89
C VAL A 21 2.70 21.55 -10.53
N PHE A 22 2.03 20.72 -9.74
CA PHE A 22 0.86 19.99 -10.18
C PHE A 22 -0.38 20.62 -9.56
N ILE A 23 -1.35 20.93 -10.40
CA ILE A 23 -2.62 21.49 -9.97
C ILE A 23 -3.68 20.40 -10.11
N THR A 24 -4.38 20.14 -9.02
CA THR A 24 -5.57 19.26 -8.97
C THR A 24 -6.78 20.07 -8.54
N GLN A 25 -7.96 19.51 -8.65
CA GLN A 25 -9.18 20.12 -8.14
C GLN A 25 -9.98 19.10 -7.34
N GLY A 26 -10.00 19.28 -6.03
CA GLY A 26 -10.70 18.39 -5.12
C GLY A 26 -10.07 17.00 -4.99
N ALA A 27 -8.75 16.86 -5.17
CA ALA A 27 -8.06 15.59 -4.99
C ALA A 27 -7.92 15.18 -3.52
N SER A 28 -8.01 16.13 -2.59
CA SER A 28 -7.87 15.90 -1.15
C SER A 28 -9.13 16.24 -0.36
N THR A 29 -9.28 15.64 0.83
CA THR A 29 -10.37 15.91 1.78
C THR A 29 -10.02 17.05 2.74
N ALA A 30 -9.36 18.09 2.27
CA ALA A 30 -8.75 19.13 3.09
C ALA A 30 -9.71 19.84 4.07
N SER A 31 -11.00 19.92 3.75
CA SER A 31 -12.00 20.62 4.58
C SER A 31 -12.96 19.70 5.36
N GLY A 32 -12.70 18.38 5.42
CA GLY A 32 -13.49 17.45 6.23
C GLY A 32 -14.34 16.44 5.44
N ALA A 33 -15.11 15.63 6.18
CA ALA A 33 -15.73 14.39 5.69
C ALA A 33 -16.82 14.55 4.62
N ASN A 34 -17.36 15.74 4.39
CA ASN A 34 -18.50 15.95 3.48
C ASN A 34 -18.09 16.54 2.12
N GLN A 35 -16.81 16.60 1.82
CA GLN A 35 -16.34 17.15 0.57
C GLN A 35 -16.32 16.10 -0.54
N ARG A 36 -16.78 16.51 -1.73
CA ARG A 36 -16.65 15.69 -2.93
C ARG A 36 -15.19 15.58 -3.33
N VAL A 37 -14.66 14.36 -3.38
CA VAL A 37 -13.28 14.10 -3.77
C VAL A 37 -13.23 13.59 -5.21
N SER A 38 -12.30 14.15 -6.01
CA SER A 38 -11.98 13.62 -7.33
C SER A 38 -11.08 12.40 -7.18
N VAL A 39 -11.69 11.21 -7.19
CA VAL A 39 -10.98 9.92 -7.05
C VAL A 39 -9.95 9.73 -8.18
N GLU A 40 -10.22 10.26 -9.36
CA GLU A 40 -9.36 10.17 -10.53
C GLU A 40 -8.05 10.96 -10.36
N GLN A 41 -8.06 12.05 -9.59
CA GLN A 41 -6.90 12.88 -9.32
C GLN A 41 -6.17 12.54 -8.02
N ALA A 42 -6.84 11.89 -7.08
CA ALA A 42 -6.29 11.54 -5.77
C ALA A 42 -4.98 10.72 -5.83
N PRO A 43 -4.77 9.78 -6.77
CA PRO A 43 -3.49 9.05 -6.89
C PRO A 43 -2.29 9.94 -7.12
N LEU A 44 -2.47 11.16 -7.65
CA LEU A 44 -1.38 12.11 -7.86
C LEU A 44 -0.72 12.53 -6.55
N ILE A 45 -1.50 12.69 -5.48
CA ILE A 45 -0.99 13.08 -4.15
C ILE A 45 0.05 12.06 -3.65
N GLY A 46 -0.32 10.77 -3.67
CA GLY A 46 0.60 9.70 -3.25
C GLY A 46 1.84 9.61 -4.13
N THR A 47 1.65 9.70 -5.45
CA THR A 47 2.76 9.67 -6.41
C THR A 47 3.73 10.81 -6.16
N MET A 48 3.23 12.03 -5.98
CA MET A 48 4.10 13.21 -5.78
C MET A 48 4.89 13.13 -4.48
N ARG A 49 4.31 12.58 -3.41
CA ARG A 49 5.04 12.37 -2.14
C ARG A 49 6.21 11.41 -2.30
N VAL A 50 5.99 10.29 -3.01
CA VAL A 50 7.05 9.31 -3.28
C VAL A 50 8.13 9.90 -4.17
N VAL A 51 7.74 10.51 -5.28
CA VAL A 51 8.69 11.09 -6.25
C VAL A 51 9.53 12.20 -5.63
N ALA A 52 8.96 13.01 -4.74
CA ALA A 52 9.70 14.08 -4.05
C ALA A 52 10.79 13.50 -3.10
N GLU A 53 10.56 12.35 -2.51
CA GLU A 53 11.55 11.66 -1.67
C GLU A 53 12.63 10.95 -2.51
N GLU A 54 12.24 10.36 -3.65
CA GLU A 54 13.17 9.63 -4.52
C GLU A 54 14.05 10.56 -5.38
N HIS A 55 13.56 11.75 -5.68
CA HIS A 55 14.20 12.73 -6.58
C HIS A 55 14.36 14.12 -5.94
N PRO A 56 15.20 14.25 -4.91
CA PRO A 56 15.41 15.53 -4.20
C PRO A 56 16.06 16.63 -5.06
N GLU A 57 16.60 16.28 -6.23
CA GLU A 57 17.12 17.24 -7.23
C GLU A 57 16.01 18.07 -7.89
N TYR A 58 14.76 17.62 -7.83
CA TYR A 58 13.59 18.35 -8.33
C TYR A 58 12.77 18.91 -7.17
N THR A 59 12.20 20.08 -7.40
CA THR A 59 11.22 20.64 -6.47
C THR A 59 9.81 20.30 -6.94
N PHE A 60 9.05 19.61 -6.10
CA PHE A 60 7.66 19.22 -6.38
C PHE A 60 6.71 20.02 -5.49
N ARG A 61 5.66 20.54 -6.10
CA ARG A 61 4.55 21.17 -5.38
C ARG A 61 3.23 20.67 -5.91
N LEU A 62 2.30 20.41 -5.01
CA LEU A 62 0.93 20.05 -5.32
C LEU A 62 -0.02 21.12 -4.80
N VAL A 63 -0.85 21.63 -5.67
CA VAL A 63 -1.86 22.65 -5.35
C VAL A 63 -3.23 22.10 -5.69
N ASP A 64 -4.06 21.89 -4.68
CA ASP A 64 -5.41 21.35 -4.85
C ASP A 64 -6.45 22.46 -4.78
N ALA A 65 -7.00 22.84 -5.93
CA ALA A 65 -8.02 23.86 -6.08
C ALA A 65 -9.36 23.44 -5.45
N ASP A 66 -10.19 24.41 -5.10
CA ASP A 66 -11.53 24.15 -4.56
C ASP A 66 -12.43 23.47 -5.60
N PRO A 67 -13.00 22.30 -5.32
CA PRO A 67 -13.89 21.61 -6.25
C PRO A 67 -15.25 22.30 -6.42
N ASN A 68 -15.61 23.23 -5.54
CA ASN A 68 -16.89 23.93 -5.57
C ASN A 68 -16.83 25.27 -6.34
N ILE A 69 -15.64 25.69 -6.76
CA ILE A 69 -15.41 26.93 -7.49
C ILE A 69 -14.88 26.57 -8.87
N PRO A 70 -15.38 27.16 -9.97
CA PRO A 70 -14.81 26.96 -11.29
C PRO A 70 -13.31 27.28 -11.31
N LEU A 71 -12.51 26.49 -12.02
CA LEU A 71 -11.05 26.66 -12.02
C LEU A 71 -10.64 28.03 -12.54
N GLU A 72 -11.36 28.56 -13.52
CA GLU A 72 -11.16 29.89 -14.09
C GLU A 72 -11.29 31.03 -13.06
N ASP A 73 -12.19 30.88 -12.07
CA ASP A 73 -12.38 31.88 -11.02
C ASP A 73 -11.28 31.82 -9.94
N GLN A 74 -10.50 30.73 -9.92
CA GLN A 74 -9.38 30.54 -8.99
C GLN A 74 -8.02 30.88 -9.60
N ASN A 75 -7.94 31.19 -10.90
CA ASN A 75 -6.71 31.35 -11.66
C ASN A 75 -5.74 32.36 -11.01
N ASN A 76 -6.23 33.49 -10.52
CA ASN A 76 -5.39 34.53 -9.91
C ASN A 76 -4.75 34.03 -8.60
N ALA A 77 -5.49 33.34 -7.75
CA ALA A 77 -5.00 32.79 -6.50
C ALA A 77 -3.98 31.66 -6.76
N LEU A 78 -4.29 30.78 -7.71
CA LEU A 78 -3.39 29.69 -8.12
C LEU A 78 -2.10 30.24 -8.74
N ALA A 79 -2.20 31.20 -9.65
CA ALA A 79 -1.03 31.82 -10.27
C ALA A 79 -0.16 32.57 -9.24
N ALA A 80 -0.77 33.31 -8.33
CA ALA A 80 -0.04 33.96 -7.23
C ALA A 80 0.71 32.94 -6.38
N HIS A 81 0.06 31.82 -6.02
CA HIS A 81 0.68 30.76 -5.25
C HIS A 81 1.82 30.05 -6.00
N VAL A 82 1.65 29.77 -7.29
CA VAL A 82 2.68 29.14 -8.14
C VAL A 82 3.93 30.02 -8.22
N LEU A 83 3.77 31.35 -8.30
CA LEU A 83 4.87 32.30 -8.39
C LEU A 83 5.54 32.59 -7.04
N LEU A 84 4.85 32.35 -5.93
CA LEU A 84 5.44 32.51 -4.60
C LEU A 84 6.45 31.39 -4.33
N LYS A 85 7.55 31.74 -3.64
CA LYS A 85 8.46 30.75 -3.03
C LYS A 85 7.80 30.15 -1.79
N ALA A 86 6.71 29.40 -2.01
CA ALA A 86 6.04 28.70 -0.91
C ALA A 86 6.92 27.58 -0.36
N THR A 87 6.98 27.46 0.94
CA THR A 87 7.75 26.42 1.64
C THR A 87 6.99 25.09 1.77
N ASP A 88 5.68 25.15 1.66
CA ASP A 88 4.84 23.95 1.80
C ASP A 88 4.70 23.26 0.44
N PRO A 89 5.11 21.98 0.36
CA PRO A 89 5.07 21.22 -0.89
C PRO A 89 3.65 20.82 -1.31
N GLU A 90 2.71 20.83 -0.38
CA GLU A 90 1.33 20.40 -0.61
C GLU A 90 0.37 21.38 0.05
N VAL A 91 -0.54 21.94 -0.74
CA VAL A 91 -1.54 22.90 -0.29
C VAL A 91 -2.89 22.64 -0.91
N ALA A 92 -3.96 23.05 -0.23
CA ALA A 92 -5.31 23.05 -0.76
C ALA A 92 -6.01 24.40 -0.54
N PHE A 93 -6.69 24.89 -1.56
CA PHE A 93 -7.57 26.05 -1.46
C PHE A 93 -9.01 25.57 -1.19
N ARG A 94 -9.69 26.17 -0.24
CA ARG A 94 -11.10 25.91 0.06
C ARG A 94 -11.77 27.23 0.45
N GLY A 95 -12.55 27.81 -0.50
CA GLY A 95 -13.09 29.15 -0.34
C GLY A 95 -11.97 30.18 -0.19
N GLN A 96 -11.92 30.85 0.96
CA GLN A 96 -10.88 31.81 1.33
C GLN A 96 -9.70 31.16 2.09
N ASP A 97 -9.82 29.88 2.44
CA ASP A 97 -8.84 29.19 3.29
C ASP A 97 -7.70 28.61 2.44
N TYR A 98 -6.48 28.77 2.98
CA TYR A 98 -5.26 28.15 2.49
C TYR A 98 -4.86 27.07 3.50
N LEU A 99 -5.02 25.82 3.12
CA LEU A 99 -4.88 24.65 3.99
C LEU A 99 -3.60 23.88 3.64
N ILE A 100 -2.89 23.45 4.66
CA ILE A 100 -1.67 22.64 4.54
C ILE A 100 -1.82 21.37 5.37
N PRO A 101 -1.40 20.20 4.88
CA PRO A 101 -1.44 18.96 5.65
C PRO A 101 -0.43 19.00 6.78
N ARG A 102 -0.83 18.55 7.96
CA ARG A 102 0.05 18.41 9.14
C ARG A 102 -0.26 17.10 9.84
N LEU A 103 0.80 16.39 10.23
CA LEU A 103 0.67 15.26 11.14
C LEU A 103 0.28 15.75 12.52
N GLN A 104 -0.78 15.17 13.05
CA GLN A 104 -1.21 15.44 14.42
C GLN A 104 -1.21 14.12 15.21
N PRO A 105 -0.90 14.17 16.52
CA PRO A 105 -1.12 13.01 17.37
C PRO A 105 -2.59 12.59 17.28
N MET A 106 -2.82 11.31 17.05
CA MET A 106 -4.19 10.78 17.07
C MET A 106 -4.72 10.89 18.51
N VAL A 107 -5.75 11.71 18.72
CA VAL A 107 -6.50 11.67 19.96
C VAL A 107 -7.13 10.28 20.04
N GLN A 108 -6.87 9.56 21.14
CA GLN A 108 -7.41 8.24 21.37
C GLN A 108 -8.94 8.30 21.18
N ILE A 109 -9.42 7.70 20.09
CA ILE A 109 -10.85 7.58 19.88
C ILE A 109 -11.27 6.43 20.80
N ASP A 110 -11.98 6.74 21.89
CA ASP A 110 -12.58 5.78 22.83
C ASP A 110 -13.69 4.89 22.21
N LYS A 111 -13.62 4.69 20.91
CA LYS A 111 -14.45 3.67 20.27
C LYS A 111 -13.63 2.38 20.31
N PRO A 112 -14.15 1.32 20.95
CA PRO A 112 -13.52 0.01 20.83
C PRO A 112 -13.41 -0.29 19.34
N HIS A 113 -12.18 -0.34 18.82
CA HIS A 113 -11.97 -0.90 17.51
C HIS A 113 -12.59 -2.29 17.56
N GLN A 114 -13.66 -2.50 16.81
CA GLN A 114 -14.07 -3.86 16.49
C GLN A 114 -12.93 -4.42 15.63
N GLY A 115 -11.97 -5.04 16.32
CA GLY A 115 -10.86 -5.71 15.66
C GLY A 115 -11.40 -6.69 14.63
N VAL A 116 -10.66 -6.92 13.57
CA VAL A 116 -11.01 -7.95 12.59
C VAL A 116 -11.24 -9.25 13.35
N GLN A 117 -12.47 -9.77 13.32
CA GLN A 117 -12.80 -11.04 13.96
C GLN A 117 -12.19 -12.17 13.13
N ILE A 118 -11.22 -12.85 13.73
CA ILE A 118 -10.60 -14.02 13.10
C ILE A 118 -11.51 -15.23 13.28
N LYS A 119 -11.96 -15.81 12.15
CA LYS A 119 -12.79 -17.01 12.12
C LYS A 119 -11.90 -18.26 12.07
N ARG A 120 -12.21 -19.26 12.89
CA ARG A 120 -11.43 -20.50 12.96
C ARG A 120 -11.61 -21.40 11.75
N ASP A 121 -12.74 -21.29 11.10
CA ASP A 121 -13.18 -22.08 9.94
C ASP A 121 -12.88 -21.41 8.59
N SER A 122 -12.20 -20.27 8.62
CA SER A 122 -11.74 -19.56 7.43
C SER A 122 -10.24 -19.73 7.25
N ALA A 123 -9.78 -19.70 5.99
CA ALA A 123 -8.38 -19.67 5.63
C ALA A 123 -7.92 -18.22 5.43
N TYR A 124 -6.67 -17.93 5.81
CA TYR A 124 -6.05 -16.62 5.67
C TYR A 124 -4.86 -16.75 4.72
N MET A 125 -4.96 -16.10 3.57
CA MET A 125 -3.91 -16.11 2.56
C MET A 125 -2.96 -14.92 2.78
N ILE A 126 -1.66 -15.18 2.80
CA ILE A 126 -0.61 -14.19 2.98
C ILE A 126 0.31 -14.23 1.78
N THR A 127 0.29 -13.19 0.94
CA THR A 127 1.25 -13.01 -0.15
C THR A 127 2.61 -12.62 0.41
N GLY A 128 3.69 -13.17 -0.16
CA GLY A 128 5.01 -13.06 0.48
C GLY A 128 5.10 -13.77 1.82
N GLY A 129 4.22 -14.74 2.06
CA GLY A 129 4.00 -15.41 3.35
C GLY A 129 5.22 -16.10 3.94
N LEU A 130 6.19 -16.49 3.10
CA LEU A 130 7.46 -17.10 3.54
C LEU A 130 8.57 -16.08 3.84
N SER A 131 8.31 -14.77 3.70
CA SER A 131 9.24 -13.74 4.17
C SER A 131 9.19 -13.60 5.69
N ALA A 132 10.21 -12.95 6.28
CA ALA A 132 10.22 -12.69 7.72
C ALA A 132 8.98 -11.92 8.19
N LEU A 133 8.51 -10.94 7.39
CA LEU A 133 7.30 -10.18 7.68
C LEU A 133 6.03 -11.04 7.52
N GLY A 134 5.97 -11.85 6.45
CA GLY A 134 4.84 -12.76 6.21
C GLY A 134 4.66 -13.79 7.33
N LEU A 135 5.75 -14.40 7.79
CA LEU A 135 5.73 -15.35 8.92
C LEU A 135 5.34 -14.66 10.25
N ARG A 136 5.75 -13.40 10.43
CA ARG A 136 5.33 -12.57 11.55
C ARG A 136 3.81 -12.32 11.51
N ALA A 137 3.28 -11.93 10.35
CA ALA A 137 1.85 -11.73 10.15
C ALA A 137 1.05 -13.02 10.40
N ALA A 138 1.53 -14.15 9.87
CA ALA A 138 0.95 -15.47 10.13
C ALA A 138 0.91 -15.80 11.64
N THR A 139 1.98 -15.49 12.36
CA THR A 139 2.05 -15.70 13.82
C THR A 139 1.02 -14.85 14.57
N VAL A 140 0.82 -13.60 14.15
CA VAL A 140 -0.20 -12.70 14.74
C VAL A 140 -1.60 -13.25 14.49
N LEU A 141 -1.90 -13.67 13.25
CA LEU A 141 -3.18 -14.27 12.90
C LEU A 141 -3.44 -15.57 13.69
N ALA A 142 -2.42 -16.43 13.82
CA ALA A 142 -2.51 -17.66 14.61
C ALA A 142 -2.85 -17.39 16.09
N LYS A 143 -2.18 -16.38 16.69
CA LYS A 143 -2.47 -15.92 18.06
C LYS A 143 -3.87 -15.33 18.19
N ALA A 144 -4.37 -14.67 17.16
CA ALA A 144 -5.72 -14.12 17.10
C ALA A 144 -6.80 -15.20 16.86
N GLY A 145 -6.40 -16.44 16.57
CA GLY A 145 -7.34 -17.58 16.47
C GLY A 145 -7.43 -18.22 15.09
N ALA A 146 -6.70 -17.76 14.08
CA ALA A 146 -6.64 -18.43 12.77
C ALA A 146 -6.12 -19.87 12.92
N ARG A 147 -6.75 -20.78 12.17
CA ARG A 147 -6.37 -22.20 12.18
C ARG A 147 -5.99 -22.74 10.81
N HIS A 148 -6.24 -21.98 9.76
CA HIS A 148 -5.86 -22.30 8.39
C HIS A 148 -5.14 -21.11 7.78
N ILE A 149 -3.86 -21.26 7.41
CA ILE A 149 -3.04 -20.18 6.84
C ILE A 149 -2.39 -20.69 5.56
N ILE A 150 -2.51 -19.90 4.49
CA ILE A 150 -1.93 -20.14 3.18
C ILE A 150 -0.79 -19.15 3.00
N LEU A 151 0.44 -19.64 2.94
CA LEU A 151 1.65 -18.84 2.74
C LEU A 151 2.03 -18.89 1.26
N VAL A 152 1.78 -17.80 0.55
CA VAL A 152 2.08 -17.68 -0.89
C VAL A 152 3.45 -17.10 -1.09
N SER A 153 4.25 -17.72 -1.96
CA SER A 153 5.58 -17.25 -2.36
C SER A 153 5.87 -17.67 -3.79
N ARG A 154 6.58 -16.85 -4.57
CA ARG A 154 7.01 -17.22 -5.91
C ARG A 154 7.99 -18.39 -5.91
N ARG A 155 8.86 -18.47 -4.90
CA ARG A 155 9.82 -19.55 -4.74
C ARG A 155 9.25 -20.62 -3.80
N PRO A 156 9.11 -21.89 -4.27
CA PRO A 156 8.64 -22.98 -3.40
C PRO A 156 9.64 -23.26 -2.29
N LEU A 157 9.17 -23.82 -1.19
CA LEU A 157 10.05 -24.46 -0.21
C LEU A 157 10.56 -25.79 -0.73
N ALA A 158 11.69 -26.22 -0.20
CA ALA A 158 12.20 -27.57 -0.41
C ALA A 158 11.13 -28.62 -0.06
N PRO A 159 11.10 -29.78 -0.72
CA PRO A 159 10.19 -30.87 -0.37
C PRO A 159 10.30 -31.25 1.12
N ARG A 160 9.17 -31.52 1.74
CA ARG A 160 9.10 -31.78 3.20
C ARG A 160 10.05 -32.89 3.70
N ALA A 161 10.31 -33.89 2.88
CA ALA A 161 11.25 -34.96 3.18
C ALA A 161 12.71 -34.45 3.39
N GLN A 162 13.05 -33.31 2.78
CA GLN A 162 14.39 -32.73 2.86
C GLN A 162 14.56 -31.77 4.07
N TRP A 163 13.50 -31.35 4.73
CA TRP A 163 13.55 -30.37 5.80
C TRP A 163 14.49 -30.74 6.96
N ARG A 164 14.64 -32.03 7.23
CA ARG A 164 15.53 -32.54 8.30
C ARG A 164 17.02 -32.41 7.99
N HIS A 165 17.36 -32.19 6.73
CA HIS A 165 18.75 -32.19 6.25
C HIS A 165 19.26 -30.78 5.86
N LEU A 166 18.44 -29.76 6.04
CA LEU A 166 18.82 -28.40 5.68
C LEU A 166 19.83 -27.81 6.67
N VAL A 167 20.80 -27.10 6.10
CA VAL A 167 21.84 -26.43 6.89
C VAL A 167 21.20 -25.31 7.73
N LYS A 168 21.45 -25.31 9.04
CA LYS A 168 21.01 -24.23 9.92
C LYS A 168 21.59 -22.89 9.46
N GLY A 169 20.75 -21.85 9.46
CA GLY A 169 21.13 -20.50 9.06
C GLY A 169 21.00 -20.23 7.55
N SER A 170 20.55 -21.23 6.76
CA SER A 170 20.12 -20.94 5.38
C SER A 170 18.73 -20.28 5.37
N GLU A 171 18.45 -19.48 4.35
CA GLU A 171 17.16 -18.79 4.19
C GLU A 171 15.98 -19.77 4.19
N ASP A 172 16.14 -20.94 3.58
CA ASP A 172 15.10 -21.97 3.58
C ASP A 172 14.94 -22.64 4.96
N ALA A 173 16.01 -22.78 5.75
CA ALA A 173 15.90 -23.29 7.11
C ALA A 173 15.07 -22.37 8.01
N ASP A 174 15.26 -21.07 7.92
CA ASP A 174 14.50 -20.06 8.69
C ASP A 174 13.04 -20.04 8.28
N ARG A 175 12.75 -20.13 6.96
CA ARG A 175 11.40 -20.22 6.45
C ARG A 175 10.67 -21.47 6.94
N ILE A 176 11.35 -22.61 6.89
CA ILE A 176 10.82 -23.88 7.36
C ILE A 176 10.61 -23.86 8.88
N ALA A 177 11.54 -23.30 9.64
CA ALA A 177 11.38 -23.15 11.09
C ALA A 177 10.12 -22.32 11.43
N GLY A 178 9.86 -21.25 10.65
CA GLY A 178 8.63 -20.47 10.80
C GLY A 178 7.37 -21.26 10.52
N VAL A 179 7.33 -22.06 9.46
CA VAL A 179 6.21 -22.96 9.15
C VAL A 179 6.00 -23.98 10.26
N LEU A 180 7.06 -24.65 10.71
CA LEU A 180 6.98 -25.64 11.79
C LEU A 180 6.50 -25.03 13.11
N ALA A 181 6.89 -23.79 13.40
CA ALA A 181 6.40 -23.08 14.58
C ALA A 181 4.90 -22.79 14.52
N LEU A 182 4.35 -22.45 13.35
CA LEU A 182 2.92 -22.26 13.15
C LEU A 182 2.16 -23.59 13.29
N GLU A 183 2.69 -24.66 12.71
CA GLU A 183 2.10 -26.01 12.85
C GLU A 183 2.11 -26.49 14.30
N ALA A 184 3.22 -26.27 15.03
CA ALA A 184 3.31 -26.57 16.46
C ALA A 184 2.31 -25.75 17.30
N ALA A 185 1.91 -24.57 16.83
CA ALA A 185 0.85 -23.78 17.44
C ALA A 185 -0.57 -24.23 17.05
N GLY A 186 -0.71 -25.35 16.34
CA GLY A 186 -2.01 -25.92 15.94
C GLY A 186 -2.66 -25.26 14.73
N VAL A 187 -1.86 -24.68 13.85
CA VAL A 187 -2.30 -24.09 12.58
C VAL A 187 -2.05 -25.08 11.44
N ALA A 188 -3.06 -25.31 10.61
CA ALA A 188 -2.89 -25.98 9.33
C ALA A 188 -2.25 -24.99 8.35
N VAL A 189 -1.00 -25.25 7.96
CA VAL A 189 -0.24 -24.39 7.07
C VAL A 189 -0.16 -25.00 5.68
N GLU A 190 -0.64 -24.27 4.69
CA GLU A 190 -0.46 -24.57 3.28
C GLU A 190 0.64 -23.63 2.72
N THR A 191 1.63 -24.19 2.03
CA THR A 191 2.64 -23.40 1.33
C THR A 191 2.37 -23.50 -0.16
N LEU A 192 2.16 -22.35 -0.81
CA LEU A 192 1.78 -22.26 -2.21
C LEU A 192 2.85 -21.51 -3.01
N ALA A 193 3.41 -22.18 -4.02
CA ALA A 193 4.29 -21.55 -4.97
C ALA A 193 3.44 -20.93 -6.09
N LEU A 194 3.25 -19.59 -6.02
CA LEU A 194 2.39 -18.87 -6.96
C LEU A 194 2.92 -17.45 -7.16
N ASP A 195 2.97 -17.00 -8.40
CA ASP A 195 3.14 -15.59 -8.71
C ASP A 195 1.76 -14.91 -8.73
N VAL A 196 1.53 -14.02 -7.77
CA VAL A 196 0.25 -13.32 -7.63
C VAL A 196 0.00 -12.27 -8.72
N THR A 197 0.98 -12.02 -9.59
CA THR A 197 0.81 -11.17 -10.78
C THR A 197 0.33 -11.97 -12.01
N ASP A 198 0.33 -13.30 -11.92
CA ASP A 198 -0.22 -14.19 -12.93
C ASP A 198 -1.71 -14.46 -12.60
N GLU A 199 -2.59 -13.73 -13.29
CA GLU A 199 -4.04 -13.79 -13.07
C GLU A 199 -4.61 -15.19 -13.33
N ASP A 200 -4.13 -15.87 -14.38
CA ASP A 200 -4.63 -17.20 -14.74
C ASP A 200 -4.29 -18.24 -13.66
N SER A 201 -3.06 -18.20 -13.15
CA SER A 201 -2.62 -19.08 -12.06
C SER A 201 -3.38 -18.82 -10.76
N VAL A 202 -3.62 -17.56 -10.43
CA VAL A 202 -4.42 -17.18 -9.26
C VAL A 202 -5.86 -17.67 -9.42
N HIS A 203 -6.46 -17.43 -10.59
CA HIS A 203 -7.83 -17.87 -10.87
C HIS A 203 -7.96 -19.39 -10.80
N SER A 204 -7.02 -20.13 -11.40
CA SER A 204 -7.01 -21.59 -11.39
C SER A 204 -6.93 -22.14 -9.96
N TYR A 205 -6.04 -21.61 -9.12
CA TYR A 205 -5.91 -22.00 -7.72
C TYR A 205 -7.21 -21.75 -6.94
N LEU A 206 -7.82 -20.59 -7.11
CA LEU A 206 -9.06 -20.24 -6.40
C LEU A 206 -10.23 -21.10 -6.87
N ALA A 207 -10.33 -21.41 -8.17
CA ALA A 207 -11.35 -22.29 -8.72
C ALA A 207 -11.19 -23.74 -8.23
N GLU A 208 -9.97 -24.28 -8.22
CA GLU A 208 -9.67 -25.61 -7.69
C GLU A 208 -10.04 -25.69 -6.20
N ARG A 209 -9.62 -24.68 -5.42
CA ARG A 209 -9.92 -24.61 -3.99
C ARG A 209 -11.42 -24.54 -3.70
N ALA A 210 -12.21 -23.87 -4.54
CA ALA A 210 -13.66 -23.77 -4.39
C ALA A 210 -14.38 -25.12 -4.62
N THR A 211 -13.78 -26.02 -5.39
CA THR A 211 -14.32 -27.39 -5.61
C THR A 211 -13.96 -28.35 -4.51
N GLU A 212 -12.95 -28.07 -3.72
CA GLU A 212 -12.53 -28.87 -2.59
C GLU A 212 -13.23 -28.39 -1.31
N LEU A 213 -13.56 -29.32 -0.41
CA LEU A 213 -14.17 -28.99 0.89
C LEU A 213 -13.14 -28.36 1.85
N ARG A 214 -12.40 -27.33 1.38
CA ARG A 214 -11.41 -26.58 2.17
C ARG A 214 -12.05 -25.35 2.81
N PRO A 215 -11.51 -24.85 3.92
CA PRO A 215 -11.98 -23.62 4.54
C PRO A 215 -11.95 -22.46 3.54
N PRO A 216 -13.01 -21.63 3.48
CA PRO A 216 -13.06 -20.46 2.60
C PRO A 216 -11.98 -19.43 2.98
N ILE A 217 -11.48 -18.71 1.97
CA ILE A 217 -10.54 -17.60 2.16
C ILE A 217 -11.32 -16.35 2.55
#